data_bb094d468dfc714f28976938200b212a
#
_entry.id   bb094d468dfc714f28976938200b212a
#
_cell.length_a   1.000
_cell.length_b   1.000
_cell.length_c   1.000
_cell.angle_alpha   90.00
_cell.angle_beta   90.00
_cell.angle_gamma   90.00
#
_symmetry.space_group_name_H-M   'P 1'
#
loop_
_entity.id
_entity.type
_entity.pdbx_description
1 polymer ?
#
loop_
_entity_poly.entity_id
_entity_poly.type
_entity_poly.pdbx_seq_one_letter_code
_entity_poly.pdbx_strand_id
1 'polypeptide(L)'
;RDSRNTVHSGDADFGPRATFDGNLASDWLAFRLAWFQRWLQDAPAGQVQAGLAQQSEASQDPTSSPPAHDPVARLFLMGGGSGKRNAAGRFDHGGAWIQADAWPLREARPTAFHLHADGRLDTQPPTAPDARITYQYDPRNPVPTLGGALTSGQPVFEGGGFDQREDPRFFGVRQPGLPLASRDDVVVFQTAPLNED
;
A
#
# COMPACT_ATOMS: atom_id res chain seq x y z
N ARG A 1 -18.59 0.23 8.57
CA ARG A 1 -18.11 -1.09 8.09
C ARG A 1 -16.76 -1.34 8.78
N ASP A 2 -16.63 -2.47 9.45
CA ASP A 2 -15.38 -2.83 10.09
C ASP A 2 -14.39 -3.31 9.02
N SER A 3 -13.34 -2.54 8.78
CA SER A 3 -12.33 -2.83 7.76
C SER A 3 -11.01 -3.37 8.34
N ARG A 4 -10.91 -3.54 9.66
CA ARG A 4 -9.67 -3.92 10.35
C ARG A 4 -9.13 -5.27 9.93
N ASN A 5 -10.00 -6.20 9.62
CA ASN A 5 -9.65 -7.55 9.20
C ASN A 5 -9.95 -7.78 7.71
N THR A 6 -10.18 -6.71 6.95
CA THR A 6 -10.29 -6.80 5.50
C THR A 6 -8.91 -6.96 4.91
N VAL A 7 -8.68 -8.08 4.25
CA VAL A 7 -7.38 -8.44 3.65
C VAL A 7 -7.22 -7.99 2.21
N HIS A 8 -8.18 -7.24 1.67
CA HIS A 8 -8.15 -6.77 0.29
C HIS A 8 -8.60 -5.33 0.17
N SER A 9 -8.13 -4.68 -0.88
CA SER A 9 -8.55 -3.33 -1.27
C SER A 9 -8.68 -3.28 -2.79
N GLY A 10 -9.91 -3.13 -3.28
CA GLY A 10 -10.19 -3.27 -4.71
C GLY A 10 -9.85 -4.68 -5.23
N ASP A 11 -9.05 -4.73 -6.28
CA ASP A 11 -8.58 -5.97 -6.89
C ASP A 11 -7.32 -6.56 -6.24
N ALA A 12 -6.70 -5.88 -5.25
CA ALA A 12 -5.53 -6.37 -4.56
C ALA A 12 -5.90 -7.16 -3.29
N ASP A 13 -5.33 -8.35 -3.12
CA ASP A 13 -5.44 -9.20 -1.94
C ASP A 13 -4.07 -9.27 -1.25
N PHE A 14 -4.02 -8.89 0.01
CA PHE A 14 -2.81 -8.86 0.83
C PHE A 14 -2.64 -10.11 1.68
N GLY A 15 -3.60 -11.02 1.61
CA GLY A 15 -3.58 -12.29 2.33
C GLY A 15 -3.87 -12.15 3.84
N PRO A 16 -3.92 -13.31 4.55
CA PRO A 16 -4.32 -13.36 5.96
C PRO A 16 -3.36 -12.61 6.89
N ARG A 17 -2.12 -12.38 6.49
CA ARG A 17 -1.15 -11.59 7.25
C ARG A 17 -1.49 -10.09 7.30
N ALA A 18 -2.43 -9.61 6.49
CA ALA A 18 -2.88 -8.23 6.50
C ALA A 18 -3.93 -7.93 7.59
N THR A 19 -4.54 -8.93 8.20
CA THR A 19 -5.50 -8.70 9.28
C THR A 19 -4.84 -7.96 10.44
N PHE A 20 -5.60 -7.08 11.10
CA PHE A 20 -5.15 -6.41 12.31
C PHE A 20 -5.11 -7.39 13.48
N ASP A 21 -6.25 -8.05 13.73
CA ASP A 21 -6.40 -8.96 14.85
C ASP A 21 -5.53 -10.21 14.63
N GLY A 22 -4.78 -10.57 15.65
CA GLY A 22 -3.84 -11.69 15.62
C GLY A 22 -2.46 -11.38 14.99
N ASN A 23 -2.32 -10.33 14.20
CA ASN A 23 -1.03 -9.93 13.60
C ASN A 23 -0.43 -8.71 14.29
N LEU A 24 -1.21 -7.65 14.48
CA LEU A 24 -0.73 -6.41 15.09
C LEU A 24 -1.00 -6.37 16.59
N ALA A 25 -2.12 -6.90 17.00
CA ALA A 25 -2.54 -7.09 18.39
C ALA A 25 -3.49 -8.27 18.47
N SER A 26 -3.81 -8.71 19.71
CA SER A 26 -4.84 -9.76 19.91
C SER A 26 -6.17 -9.36 19.29
N ASP A 27 -6.57 -8.13 19.56
CA ASP A 27 -7.74 -7.50 18.96
C ASP A 27 -7.64 -5.96 19.06
N TRP A 28 -8.52 -5.27 18.35
CA TRP A 28 -8.56 -3.81 18.31
C TRP A 28 -8.87 -3.16 19.66
N LEU A 29 -9.71 -3.78 20.48
CA LEU A 29 -10.06 -3.22 21.78
C LEU A 29 -8.86 -3.27 22.73
N ALA A 30 -8.19 -4.41 22.80
CA ALA A 30 -6.97 -4.58 23.58
C ALA A 30 -5.89 -3.57 23.17
N PHE A 31 -5.68 -3.40 21.86
CA PHE A 31 -4.74 -2.41 21.33
C PHE A 31 -5.07 -0.99 21.78
N ARG A 32 -6.33 -0.58 21.66
CA ARG A 32 -6.75 0.77 22.10
C ARG A 32 -6.62 0.97 23.59
N LEU A 33 -7.05 -0.01 24.38
CA LEU A 33 -6.93 0.06 25.85
C LEU A 33 -5.47 0.21 26.27
N ALA A 34 -4.58 -0.59 25.69
CA ALA A 34 -3.14 -0.51 25.94
C ALA A 34 -2.59 0.87 25.58
N TRP A 35 -2.99 1.43 24.43
CA TRP A 35 -2.57 2.77 24.02
C TRP A 35 -3.04 3.85 25.02
N PHE A 36 -4.32 3.84 25.43
CA PHE A 36 -4.85 4.79 26.39
C PHE A 36 -4.23 4.64 27.77
N GLN A 37 -4.02 3.40 28.25
CA GLN A 37 -3.36 3.15 29.53
C GLN A 37 -1.95 3.74 29.55
N ARG A 38 -1.19 3.57 28.45
CA ARG A 38 0.15 4.13 28.33
C ARG A 38 0.15 5.66 28.39
N TRP A 39 -0.72 6.31 27.63
CA TRP A 39 -0.62 7.75 27.42
C TRP A 39 -1.47 8.59 28.36
N LEU A 40 -2.48 8.00 29.01
CA LEU A 40 -3.35 8.71 29.96
C LEU A 40 -3.12 8.31 31.41
N GLN A 41 -2.51 7.18 31.69
CA GLN A 41 -2.30 6.66 33.05
C GLN A 41 -0.82 6.46 33.39
N ASP A 42 0.10 6.90 32.54
CA ASP A 42 1.56 6.73 32.69
C ASP A 42 1.98 5.28 32.98
N ALA A 43 1.21 4.30 32.47
CA ALA A 43 1.50 2.90 32.69
C ALA A 43 2.87 2.52 32.09
N PRO A 44 3.72 1.77 32.80
CA PRO A 44 5.01 1.33 32.27
C PRO A 44 4.83 0.54 30.96
N ALA A 45 5.68 0.80 29.97
CA ALA A 45 5.64 0.16 28.65
C ALA A 45 5.56 -1.38 28.72
N GLY A 46 6.20 -2.01 29.69
CA GLY A 46 6.18 -3.45 29.87
C GLY A 46 4.84 -4.07 30.27
N GLN A 47 3.94 -3.31 30.93
CA GLN A 47 2.60 -3.83 31.27
C GLN A 47 1.65 -3.81 30.07
N VAL A 48 1.84 -2.86 29.16
CA VAL A 48 1.08 -2.76 27.91
C VAL A 48 1.46 -3.90 26.96
N GLN A 49 2.74 -4.23 26.92
CA GLN A 49 3.29 -5.30 26.07
C GLN A 49 2.88 -6.69 26.51
N ALA A 50 2.76 -6.95 27.80
CA ALA A 50 2.33 -8.27 28.31
C ALA A 50 0.90 -8.62 27.85
N GLY A 51 0.00 -7.64 27.74
CA GLY A 51 -1.35 -7.83 27.19
C GLY A 51 -1.38 -8.04 25.67
N LEU A 52 -0.40 -7.52 24.95
CA LEU A 52 -0.29 -7.65 23.50
C LEU A 52 0.50 -8.88 23.06
N ALA A 53 1.51 -9.28 23.84
CA ALA A 53 2.44 -10.34 23.49
C ALA A 53 1.92 -11.76 23.79
N GLN A 54 1.01 -11.96 24.73
CA GLN A 54 0.53 -13.29 25.13
C GLN A 54 -0.31 -14.02 24.07
N GLN A 55 -0.61 -13.41 22.93
CA GLN A 55 -1.48 -13.98 21.90
C GLN A 55 -0.87 -13.99 20.49
N SER A 56 0.38 -13.60 20.34
CA SER A 56 1.08 -13.53 19.05
C SER A 56 1.84 -14.79 18.67
N GLU A 57 1.59 -15.92 19.32
CA GLU A 57 2.35 -17.16 19.05
C GLU A 57 2.09 -17.79 17.67
N ALA A 58 1.06 -17.36 16.96
CA ALA A 58 0.66 -17.94 15.68
C ALA A 58 1.35 -17.32 14.43
N SER A 59 2.11 -16.23 14.59
CA SER A 59 2.67 -15.47 13.44
C SER A 59 4.16 -15.14 13.58
N GLN A 60 4.88 -15.80 14.49
CA GLN A 60 6.32 -15.55 14.65
C GLN A 60 7.10 -16.31 13.57
N ASP A 61 7.77 -15.57 12.71
CA ASP A 61 8.96 -16.07 12.04
C ASP A 61 9.92 -16.57 13.15
N PRO A 62 10.30 -17.88 13.16
CA PRO A 62 11.12 -18.45 14.23
C PRO A 62 12.51 -17.80 14.36
N THR A 63 12.85 -16.86 13.49
CA THR A 63 14.12 -16.12 13.50
C THR A 63 14.04 -14.74 14.14
N SER A 64 12.84 -14.24 14.46
CA SER A 64 12.69 -12.90 15.05
C SER A 64 12.52 -12.99 16.58
N SER A 65 13.53 -12.57 17.34
CA SER A 65 13.38 -12.31 18.77
C SER A 65 12.42 -11.12 18.97
N PRO A 66 11.50 -11.18 19.96
CA PRO A 66 10.66 -10.03 20.25
C PRO A 66 11.54 -8.82 20.66
N PRO A 67 11.20 -7.61 20.20
CA PRO A 67 11.97 -6.42 20.54
C PRO A 67 11.95 -6.18 22.05
N ALA A 68 13.07 -5.74 22.61
CA ALA A 68 13.22 -5.45 24.04
C ALA A 68 12.41 -4.22 24.50
N HIS A 69 11.83 -3.46 23.56
CA HIS A 69 11.02 -2.27 23.80
C HIS A 69 9.89 -2.16 22.76
N ASP A 70 8.89 -1.34 23.03
CA ASP A 70 7.84 -1.03 22.06
C ASP A 70 8.44 -0.41 20.79
N PRO A 71 8.11 -0.92 19.61
CA PRO A 71 8.58 -0.34 18.36
C PRO A 71 7.97 1.05 18.17
N VAL A 72 8.75 1.97 17.63
CA VAL A 72 8.28 3.33 17.29
C VAL A 72 7.26 3.31 16.17
N ALA A 73 7.40 2.39 15.24
CA ALA A 73 6.47 2.22 14.13
C ALA A 73 6.17 0.75 13.85
N ARG A 74 4.93 0.49 13.43
CA ARG A 74 4.47 -0.79 12.89
C ARG A 74 3.92 -0.53 11.50
N LEU A 75 4.51 -1.17 10.52
CA LEU A 75 4.27 -0.91 9.11
C LEU A 75 3.81 -2.19 8.43
N PHE A 76 2.81 -2.11 7.57
CA PHE A 76 2.48 -3.20 6.68
C PHE A 76 3.26 -3.05 5.38
N LEU A 77 4.26 -3.88 5.18
CA LEU A 77 5.04 -3.94 3.95
C LEU A 77 4.26 -4.75 2.92
N MET A 78 3.84 -4.11 1.86
CA MET A 78 3.12 -4.74 0.75
C MET A 78 4.11 -5.41 -0.20
N GLY A 79 3.72 -6.55 -0.79
CA GLY A 79 4.53 -7.26 -1.77
C GLY A 79 4.83 -8.70 -1.36
N GLY A 80 5.59 -9.41 -2.18
CA GLY A 80 5.97 -10.81 -1.96
C GLY A 80 4.86 -11.82 -2.22
N GLY A 81 3.72 -11.42 -2.76
CA GLY A 81 2.68 -12.32 -3.25
C GLY A 81 3.02 -12.91 -4.62
N SER A 82 2.22 -13.84 -5.09
CA SER A 82 2.45 -14.52 -6.37
C SER A 82 2.17 -13.65 -7.60
N GLY A 83 1.52 -12.50 -7.45
CA GLY A 83 1.05 -11.65 -8.55
C GLY A 83 -0.04 -12.30 -9.42
N LYS A 84 -0.53 -13.49 -9.07
CA LYS A 84 -1.59 -14.19 -9.81
C LYS A 84 -2.96 -13.85 -9.22
N ARG A 85 -3.99 -14.01 -10.04
CA ARG A 85 -5.37 -13.86 -9.53
C ARG A 85 -5.76 -15.09 -8.71
N ASN A 86 -6.32 -14.83 -7.52
CA ASN A 86 -6.90 -15.86 -6.67
C ASN A 86 -8.32 -16.25 -7.12
N ALA A 87 -8.96 -17.18 -6.41
CA ALA A 87 -10.30 -17.67 -6.72
C ALA A 87 -11.38 -16.56 -6.69
N ALA A 88 -11.15 -15.46 -5.98
CA ALA A 88 -12.04 -14.30 -5.95
C ALA A 88 -11.73 -13.29 -7.09
N GLY A 89 -10.82 -13.63 -8.00
CA GLY A 89 -10.41 -12.77 -9.11
C GLY A 89 -9.46 -11.63 -8.71
N ARG A 90 -8.98 -11.58 -7.45
CA ARG A 90 -8.07 -10.54 -6.96
C ARG A 90 -6.61 -10.95 -7.17
N PHE A 91 -5.76 -9.98 -7.40
CA PHE A 91 -4.31 -10.18 -7.43
C PHE A 91 -3.79 -10.52 -6.03
N ASP A 92 -3.12 -11.64 -5.90
CA ASP A 92 -2.35 -12.00 -4.71
C ASP A 92 -1.12 -11.08 -4.65
N HIS A 93 -1.29 -9.99 -3.92
CA HIS A 93 -0.24 -8.98 -3.71
C HIS A 93 0.68 -9.39 -2.57
N GLY A 94 0.12 -10.06 -1.56
CA GLY A 94 0.86 -10.40 -0.35
C GLY A 94 1.20 -9.22 0.53
N GLY A 95 1.99 -9.47 1.54
CA GLY A 95 2.48 -8.48 2.48
C GLY A 95 2.69 -9.04 3.88
N ALA A 96 3.34 -8.25 4.73
CA ALA A 96 3.58 -8.60 6.11
C ALA A 96 3.71 -7.36 7.01
N TRP A 97 3.35 -7.49 8.28
CA TRP A 97 3.67 -6.49 9.28
C TRP A 97 5.14 -6.56 9.66
N ILE A 98 5.79 -5.40 9.70
CA ILE A 98 7.15 -5.21 10.21
C ILE A 98 7.13 -4.18 11.34
N GLN A 99 8.12 -4.27 12.21
CA GLN A 99 8.34 -3.35 13.32
C GLN A 99 9.62 -2.55 13.07
N ALA A 100 9.61 -1.27 13.49
CA ALA A 100 10.76 -0.39 13.33
C ALA A 100 10.97 0.48 14.57
N ASP A 101 12.24 0.67 14.91
CA ASP A 101 12.67 1.46 16.08
C ASP A 101 12.75 2.96 15.79
N ALA A 102 12.54 3.34 14.55
CA ALA A 102 12.53 4.74 14.13
C ALA A 102 11.62 4.95 12.92
N TRP A 103 11.07 6.16 12.80
CA TRP A 103 10.38 6.62 11.63
C TRP A 103 10.80 8.06 11.29
N PRO A 104 11.26 8.37 10.07
CA PRO A 104 11.56 7.42 8.97
C PRO A 104 12.56 6.33 9.38
N LEU A 105 12.54 5.19 8.66
CA LEU A 105 13.49 4.11 8.90
C LEU A 105 14.92 4.64 8.86
N ARG A 106 15.80 4.14 9.73
CA ARG A 106 17.20 4.61 9.78
C ARG A 106 17.97 4.36 8.49
N GLU A 107 17.58 3.31 7.78
CA GLU A 107 18.16 2.88 6.52
C GLU A 107 17.57 3.63 5.32
N ALA A 108 16.46 4.37 5.52
CA ALA A 108 15.82 5.10 4.44
C ALA A 108 16.75 6.16 3.87
N ARG A 109 16.94 6.11 2.57
CA ARG A 109 17.76 7.05 1.82
C ARG A 109 16.91 7.72 0.74
N PRO A 110 16.68 9.05 0.83
CA PRO A 110 16.02 9.77 -0.25
C PRO A 110 16.80 9.59 -1.55
N THR A 111 16.13 9.07 -2.58
CA THR A 111 16.71 8.86 -3.90
C THR A 111 15.90 9.66 -4.92
N ALA A 112 16.57 10.55 -5.64
CA ALA A 112 15.94 11.33 -6.70
C ALA A 112 15.80 10.46 -7.97
N PHE A 113 14.59 10.44 -8.53
CA PHE A 113 14.33 9.89 -9.86
C PHE A 113 13.95 11.03 -10.79
N HIS A 114 14.55 11.05 -11.96
CA HIS A 114 14.37 12.09 -12.96
C HIS A 114 13.53 11.58 -14.13
N LEU A 115 12.62 12.44 -14.59
CA LEU A 115 11.77 12.18 -15.74
C LEU A 115 12.52 12.54 -17.02
N HIS A 116 12.59 11.62 -17.97
CA HIS A 116 13.23 11.82 -19.27
C HIS A 116 12.19 11.95 -20.40
N ALA A 117 12.50 12.71 -21.43
CA ALA A 117 11.61 12.98 -22.56
C ALA A 117 11.25 11.71 -23.37
N ASP A 118 12.03 10.66 -23.24
CA ASP A 118 11.80 9.34 -23.84
C ASP A 118 10.89 8.41 -23.00
N GLY A 119 10.34 8.91 -21.91
CA GLY A 119 9.50 8.12 -20.98
C GLY A 119 10.28 7.30 -19.96
N ARG A 120 11.60 7.42 -19.92
CA ARG A 120 12.42 6.75 -18.92
C ARG A 120 12.37 7.47 -17.59
N LEU A 121 12.34 6.70 -16.49
CA LEU A 121 12.55 7.14 -15.13
C LEU A 121 13.91 6.63 -14.65
N ASP A 122 14.80 7.54 -14.23
CA ASP A 122 16.20 7.20 -13.94
C ASP A 122 16.73 8.03 -12.78
N THR A 123 17.74 7.53 -12.10
CA THR A 123 18.48 8.26 -11.06
C THR A 123 19.47 9.27 -11.64
N GLN A 124 19.80 9.17 -12.94
CA GLN A 124 20.64 10.14 -13.62
C GLN A 124 19.80 11.32 -14.14
N PRO A 125 20.23 12.55 -13.95
CA PRO A 125 19.52 13.70 -14.49
C PRO A 125 19.54 13.70 -16.04
N PRO A 126 18.48 14.23 -16.69
CA PRO A 126 18.47 14.38 -18.13
C PRO A 126 19.57 15.35 -18.60
N THR A 127 20.21 15.04 -19.72
CA THR A 127 21.25 15.88 -20.30
C THR A 127 20.71 17.09 -21.09
N ALA A 128 19.46 17.01 -21.55
CA ALA A 128 18.82 18.07 -22.30
C ALA A 128 18.02 18.97 -21.33
N PRO A 129 18.41 20.23 -21.10
CA PRO A 129 17.78 21.10 -20.10
C PRO A 129 16.33 21.49 -20.48
N ASP A 130 15.99 21.50 -21.77
CA ASP A 130 14.69 21.91 -22.29
C ASP A 130 13.80 20.72 -22.72
N ALA A 131 14.13 19.52 -22.27
CA ALA A 131 13.34 18.32 -22.59
C ALA A 131 11.93 18.46 -22.00
N ARG A 132 10.91 18.30 -22.85
CA ARG A 132 9.50 18.38 -22.45
C ARG A 132 8.65 17.36 -23.19
N ILE A 133 7.60 16.89 -22.53
CA ILE A 133 6.54 16.10 -23.13
C ILE A 133 5.28 16.97 -23.10
N THR A 134 4.53 16.97 -24.19
CA THR A 134 3.26 17.68 -24.31
C THR A 134 2.16 16.69 -24.64
N TYR A 135 1.00 16.88 -24.02
CA TYR A 135 -0.21 16.14 -24.36
C TYR A 135 -1.38 17.12 -24.49
N GLN A 136 -2.44 16.68 -25.13
CA GLN A 136 -3.64 17.48 -25.28
C GLN A 136 -4.74 16.96 -24.34
N TYR A 137 -5.16 17.80 -23.40
CA TYR A 137 -6.28 17.49 -22.52
C TYR A 137 -7.61 17.76 -23.22
N ASP A 138 -8.51 16.78 -23.25
CA ASP A 138 -9.89 16.94 -23.70
C ASP A 138 -10.85 16.86 -22.50
N PRO A 139 -11.48 17.98 -22.07
CA PRO A 139 -12.41 17.99 -20.95
C PRO A 139 -13.70 17.20 -21.21
N ARG A 140 -13.97 16.82 -22.47
CA ARG A 140 -15.13 15.99 -22.85
C ARG A 140 -14.79 14.49 -22.73
N ASN A 141 -13.51 14.15 -22.62
CA ASN A 141 -13.02 12.79 -22.48
C ASN A 141 -11.89 12.71 -21.45
N PRO A 142 -12.13 13.11 -20.19
CA PRO A 142 -11.11 13.05 -19.16
C PRO A 142 -10.70 11.61 -18.90
N VAL A 143 -9.47 11.42 -18.39
CA VAL A 143 -9.02 10.11 -17.91
C VAL A 143 -9.93 9.65 -16.78
N PRO A 144 -10.57 8.47 -16.84
CA PRO A 144 -11.40 7.98 -15.77
C PRO A 144 -10.58 7.68 -14.51
N THR A 145 -11.18 7.89 -13.35
CA THR A 145 -10.57 7.51 -12.08
C THR A 145 -10.93 6.06 -11.75
N LEU A 146 -9.93 5.20 -11.65
CA LEU A 146 -10.10 3.78 -11.35
C LEU A 146 -9.57 3.49 -9.93
N GLY A 147 -10.45 3.54 -8.94
CA GLY A 147 -10.08 3.31 -7.54
C GLY A 147 -9.26 4.45 -6.91
N GLY A 148 -8.24 4.10 -6.14
CA GLY A 148 -7.43 5.07 -5.39
C GLY A 148 -7.97 5.40 -4.01
N ALA A 149 -7.54 6.52 -3.42
CA ALA A 149 -7.89 6.95 -2.08
C ALA A 149 -9.26 7.67 -2.01
N LEU A 150 -10.29 7.07 -2.59
CA LEU A 150 -11.63 7.62 -2.60
C LEU A 150 -12.40 7.24 -1.33
N THR A 151 -13.16 8.17 -0.79
CA THR A 151 -13.92 7.98 0.45
C THR A 151 -15.43 7.88 0.26
N SER A 152 -15.93 8.19 -0.95
CA SER A 152 -17.37 8.21 -1.23
C SER A 152 -18.01 6.82 -1.23
N GLY A 153 -17.25 5.77 -1.56
CA GLY A 153 -17.78 4.41 -1.61
C GLY A 153 -18.80 4.17 -2.70
N GLN A 154 -19.31 2.94 -2.75
CA GLN A 154 -20.40 2.59 -3.67
C GLN A 154 -21.71 3.29 -3.26
N PRO A 155 -22.61 3.61 -4.21
CA PRO A 155 -22.55 3.27 -5.65
C PRO A 155 -21.75 4.26 -6.52
N VAL A 156 -21.16 5.30 -5.95
CA VAL A 156 -20.53 6.36 -6.73
C VAL A 156 -19.14 5.96 -7.20
N PHE A 157 -18.26 5.63 -6.26
CA PHE A 157 -16.90 5.15 -6.53
C PHE A 157 -16.49 4.09 -5.50
N GLU A 158 -15.73 3.13 -5.95
CA GLU A 158 -15.04 2.17 -5.09
C GLU A 158 -13.58 2.57 -4.94
N GLY A 159 -13.14 2.80 -3.69
CA GLY A 159 -11.74 3.03 -3.38
C GLY A 159 -10.94 1.74 -3.38
N GLY A 160 -9.63 1.84 -3.56
CA GLY A 160 -8.71 0.70 -3.51
C GLY A 160 -7.79 0.60 -4.71
N GLY A 161 -7.00 -0.46 -4.77
CA GLY A 161 -6.10 -0.78 -5.88
C GLY A 161 -6.84 -1.58 -6.96
N PHE A 162 -6.89 -1.05 -8.17
CA PHE A 162 -7.53 -1.70 -9.30
C PHE A 162 -6.57 -1.78 -10.48
N ASP A 163 -6.80 -2.75 -11.37
CA ASP A 163 -6.14 -2.78 -12.68
C ASP A 163 -6.42 -1.46 -13.41
N GLN A 164 -5.37 -0.79 -13.87
CA GLN A 164 -5.47 0.49 -14.55
C GLN A 164 -5.88 0.32 -16.02
N ARG A 165 -6.92 -0.48 -16.24
CA ARG A 165 -7.64 -0.65 -17.50
C ARG A 165 -9.06 -0.14 -17.35
N GLU A 166 -9.59 0.54 -18.37
CA GLU A 166 -10.95 1.03 -18.34
C GLU A 166 -11.93 -0.11 -18.02
N ASP A 167 -12.60 -0.04 -16.88
CA ASP A 167 -13.53 -1.04 -16.37
C ASP A 167 -14.93 -0.41 -16.27
N PRO A 168 -15.97 -1.04 -16.84
CA PRO A 168 -17.34 -0.51 -16.81
C PRO A 168 -17.91 -0.26 -15.41
N ARG A 169 -17.29 -0.81 -14.36
CA ARG A 169 -17.66 -0.52 -12.97
C ARG A 169 -17.44 0.95 -12.58
N PHE A 170 -16.57 1.66 -13.31
CA PHE A 170 -16.17 3.02 -12.96
C PHE A 170 -16.82 4.07 -13.87
N PHE A 171 -17.13 5.20 -13.28
CA PHE A 171 -17.72 6.32 -14.01
C PHE A 171 -16.71 6.94 -14.99
N GLY A 172 -17.21 7.32 -16.16
CA GLY A 172 -16.40 8.01 -17.18
C GLY A 172 -15.64 7.06 -18.12
N VAL A 173 -15.70 5.75 -17.90
CA VAL A 173 -15.14 4.74 -18.79
C VAL A 173 -15.85 4.73 -20.12
N ARG A 174 -15.10 4.71 -21.23
CA ARG A 174 -15.62 4.73 -22.60
C ARG A 174 -15.14 3.56 -23.46
N GLN A 175 -13.97 3.02 -23.15
CA GLN A 175 -13.32 1.96 -23.92
C GLN A 175 -12.93 0.79 -23.01
N PRO A 176 -13.91 -0.05 -22.60
CA PRO A 176 -13.65 -1.15 -21.69
C PRO A 176 -12.46 -2.03 -22.10
N GLY A 177 -11.55 -2.25 -21.17
CA GLY A 177 -10.33 -3.02 -21.39
C GLY A 177 -9.13 -2.22 -21.89
N LEU A 178 -9.31 -0.94 -22.28
CA LEU A 178 -8.20 -0.09 -22.68
C LEU A 178 -7.28 0.20 -21.49
N PRO A 179 -5.96 -0.08 -21.55
CA PRO A 179 -5.02 0.36 -20.57
C PRO A 179 -4.98 1.89 -20.50
N LEU A 180 -5.08 2.49 -19.31
CA LEU A 180 -4.96 3.95 -19.19
C LEU A 180 -3.61 4.45 -19.70
N ALA A 181 -2.55 3.65 -19.54
CA ALA A 181 -1.21 3.95 -20.04
C ALA A 181 -1.13 4.05 -21.59
N SER A 182 -2.14 3.57 -22.33
CA SER A 182 -2.16 3.65 -23.81
C SER A 182 -2.91 4.87 -24.33
N ARG A 183 -3.45 5.71 -23.47
CA ARG A 183 -4.13 6.96 -23.85
C ARG A 183 -3.10 8.03 -24.22
N ASP A 184 -3.40 8.83 -25.23
CA ASP A 184 -2.54 9.93 -25.69
C ASP A 184 -2.42 11.07 -24.66
N ASP A 185 -3.35 11.14 -23.69
CA ASP A 185 -3.39 12.12 -22.62
C ASP A 185 -2.82 11.60 -21.28
N VAL A 186 -2.20 10.42 -21.28
CA VAL A 186 -1.52 9.82 -20.13
C VAL A 186 -0.04 9.62 -20.43
N VAL A 187 0.80 10.32 -19.68
CA VAL A 187 2.25 10.20 -19.81
C VAL A 187 2.77 9.18 -18.79
N VAL A 188 3.53 8.21 -19.27
CA VAL A 188 4.09 7.14 -18.45
C VAL A 188 5.61 7.23 -18.41
N PHE A 189 6.17 7.13 -17.19
CA PHE A 189 7.61 7.04 -16.98
C PHE A 189 7.93 5.73 -16.27
N GLN A 190 8.91 5.00 -16.77
CA GLN A 190 9.28 3.69 -16.23
C GLN A 190 10.79 3.58 -16.00
N THR A 191 11.16 2.92 -14.90
CA THR A 191 12.52 2.44 -14.72
C THR A 191 12.80 1.24 -15.63
N ALA A 192 14.06 0.93 -15.86
CA ALA A 192 14.42 -0.42 -16.29
C ALA A 192 13.89 -1.45 -15.25
N PRO A 193 13.67 -2.72 -15.64
CA PRO A 193 13.36 -3.76 -14.68
C PRO A 193 14.36 -3.75 -13.52
N LEU A 194 13.84 -3.81 -12.29
CA LEU A 194 14.71 -3.91 -11.12
C LEU A 194 15.38 -5.28 -11.09
N ASN A 195 16.63 -5.33 -10.64
CA ASN A 195 17.39 -6.57 -10.55
C ASN A 195 17.09 -7.36 -9.28
N GLU A 196 16.45 -6.72 -8.30
CA GLU A 196 16.10 -7.28 -6.99
C GLU A 196 14.69 -6.82 -6.61
N ASP A 197 13.96 -7.69 -5.91
CA ASP A 197 12.63 -7.42 -5.36
C ASP A 197 12.72 -6.63 -4.05
#